data_abe1daca20742e1690103a7d98c06800
#
_entry.id   abe1daca20742e1690103a7d98c06800
#
_cell.length_a   1.000
_cell.length_b   1.000
_cell.length_c   1.000
_cell.angle_alpha   90.00
_cell.angle_beta   90.00
_cell.angle_gamma   90.00
#
_symmetry.space_group_name_H-M   'P 1'
#
loop_
_entity.id
_entity.type
_entity.pdbx_description
1 polymer ?
#
loop_
_entity_poly.entity_id
_entity_poly.type
_entity_poly.pdbx_seq_one_letter_code
_entity_poly.pdbx_strand_id
1 'polypeptide(L)'
;MNNFEIKYLIADQYINSILKGESFDLNLISKKLKIDNSIIQTLFPYSEKINKLEYLNIFNSKLDDEILILINKEIRDEDATYFEKILEAFFIKFENLDKYKRALIILSSEKKDKLLNFLILNNQNHKFILKLMKCCGDKDLYFKLNIKATLLNSLYIKNLNELLNREEITIDKIMSNLDKDLKKVFELPFLFKN
;
A
#
# COMPACT_ATOMS: atom_id res chain seq x y z
N MET A 1 13.70 -0.24 20.56
CA MET A 1 13.02 0.01 19.28
C MET A 1 14.02 -0.24 18.16
N ASN A 2 13.66 -1.07 17.18
CA ASN A 2 14.55 -1.35 16.04
C ASN A 2 14.42 -0.27 14.95
N ASN A 3 15.34 -0.27 13.96
CA ASN A 3 15.37 0.74 12.91
C ASN A 3 14.09 0.76 12.04
N PHE A 4 13.44 -0.38 11.84
CA PHE A 4 12.18 -0.46 11.07
C PHE A 4 11.03 0.20 11.84
N GLU A 5 10.92 -0.08 13.13
CA GLU A 5 9.91 0.54 13.99
C GLU A 5 10.05 2.07 14.02
N ILE A 6 11.29 2.57 14.09
CA ILE A 6 11.57 4.00 14.02
C ILE A 6 11.10 4.58 12.69
N LYS A 7 11.44 3.94 11.58
CA LYS A 7 11.02 4.37 10.24
C LYS A 7 9.51 4.42 10.13
N TYR A 8 8.80 3.41 10.61
CA TYR A 8 7.32 3.35 10.58
C TYR A 8 6.70 4.47 11.41
N LEU A 9 7.22 4.72 12.62
CA LEU A 9 6.71 5.81 13.46
C LEU A 9 6.91 7.19 12.83
N ILE A 10 8.05 7.43 12.18
CA ILE A 10 8.34 8.70 11.51
C ILE A 10 7.40 8.87 10.30
N ALA A 11 7.20 7.83 9.51
CA ALA A 11 6.28 7.86 8.38
C ALA A 11 4.83 8.12 8.82
N ASP A 12 4.37 7.51 9.91
CA ASP A 12 3.05 7.77 10.49
C ASP A 12 2.92 9.23 10.94
N GLN A 13 3.94 9.78 11.62
CA GLN A 13 3.91 11.19 12.03
C GLN A 13 3.87 12.13 10.82
N TYR A 14 4.56 11.79 9.73
CA TYR A 14 4.50 12.56 8.49
C TYR A 14 3.09 12.58 7.90
N ILE A 15 2.46 11.43 7.73
CA ILE A 15 1.08 11.33 7.19
C ILE A 15 0.09 12.06 8.12
N ASN A 16 0.23 11.89 9.44
CA ASN A 16 -0.63 12.57 10.42
C ASN A 16 -0.45 14.09 10.42
N SER A 17 0.76 14.62 10.18
CA SER A 17 0.98 16.06 10.04
C SER A 17 0.23 16.63 8.84
N ILE A 18 0.22 15.91 7.71
CA ILE A 18 -0.54 16.30 6.51
C ILE A 18 -2.05 16.32 6.80
N LEU A 19 -2.57 15.30 7.48
CA LEU A 19 -4.00 15.24 7.85
C LEU A 19 -4.42 16.42 8.73
N LYS A 20 -3.53 16.86 9.62
CA LYS A 20 -3.78 17.99 10.53
C LYS A 20 -3.48 19.36 9.92
N GLY A 21 -2.82 19.40 8.75
CA GLY A 21 -2.32 20.64 8.15
C GLY A 21 -1.16 21.26 8.95
N GLU A 22 -0.40 20.44 9.68
CA GLU A 22 0.75 20.85 10.49
C GLU A 22 2.05 20.72 9.67
N SER A 23 3.04 21.58 9.99
CA SER A 23 4.38 21.42 9.42
C SER A 23 5.06 20.18 10.00
N PHE A 24 5.71 19.40 9.11
CA PHE A 24 6.50 18.25 9.52
C PHE A 24 7.96 18.66 9.75
N ASP A 25 8.46 18.46 10.97
CA ASP A 25 9.84 18.72 11.34
C ASP A 25 10.44 17.50 12.05
N LEU A 26 11.45 16.89 11.44
CA LEU A 26 12.15 15.72 11.98
C LEU A 26 12.78 15.97 13.37
N ASN A 27 13.29 17.18 13.62
CA ASN A 27 13.91 17.51 14.91
C ASN A 27 12.84 17.58 16.03
N LEU A 28 11.66 18.11 15.74
CA LEU A 28 10.56 18.13 16.69
C LEU A 28 10.05 16.71 16.96
N ILE A 29 9.96 15.89 15.93
CA ILE A 29 9.53 14.49 16.07
C ILE A 29 10.55 13.66 16.83
N SER A 30 11.84 13.85 16.57
CA SER A 30 12.93 13.24 17.33
C SER A 30 12.77 13.48 18.83
N LYS A 31 12.57 14.72 19.23
CA LYS A 31 12.35 15.11 20.63
C LYS A 31 11.09 14.47 21.20
N LYS A 32 9.97 14.49 20.46
CA LYS A 32 8.69 13.90 20.87
C LYS A 32 8.79 12.39 21.07
N LEU A 33 9.48 11.69 20.18
CA LEU A 33 9.66 10.25 20.22
C LEU A 33 10.83 9.81 21.11
N LYS A 34 11.61 10.77 21.66
CA LYS A 34 12.83 10.53 22.44
C LYS A 34 13.86 9.68 21.68
N ILE A 35 14.03 9.94 20.38
CA ILE A 35 14.96 9.25 19.50
C ILE A 35 16.15 10.20 19.27
N ASP A 36 17.37 9.67 19.31
CA ASP A 36 18.57 10.44 19.03
C ASP A 36 18.56 10.98 17.57
N ASN A 37 18.90 12.26 17.42
CA ASN A 37 18.98 12.88 16.09
C ASN A 37 20.01 12.20 15.17
N SER A 38 21.09 11.63 15.71
CA SER A 38 22.09 10.90 14.92
C SER A 38 21.48 9.65 14.28
N ILE A 39 20.58 8.96 14.97
CA ILE A 39 19.87 7.81 14.44
C ILE A 39 18.94 8.25 13.31
N ILE A 40 18.21 9.34 13.51
CA ILE A 40 17.30 9.87 12.49
C ILE A 40 18.06 10.31 11.24
N GLN A 41 19.18 11.01 11.38
CA GLN A 41 20.02 11.42 10.26
C GLN A 41 20.60 10.21 9.50
N THR A 42 20.93 9.14 10.22
CA THR A 42 21.39 7.88 9.59
C THR A 42 20.26 7.20 8.81
N LEU A 43 19.03 7.21 9.34
CA LEU A 43 17.88 6.58 8.71
C LEU A 43 17.30 7.38 7.54
N PHE A 44 17.43 8.71 7.56
CA PHE A 44 16.94 9.65 6.56
C PHE A 44 18.04 10.66 6.17
N PRO A 45 19.06 10.21 5.43
CA PRO A 45 20.24 11.02 5.14
C PRO A 45 20.04 12.04 4.01
N TYR A 46 18.90 12.04 3.34
CA TYR A 46 18.65 12.83 2.14
C TYR A 46 18.00 14.17 2.42
N SER A 47 17.89 15.00 1.37
CA SER A 47 17.15 16.25 1.44
C SER A 47 15.69 16.03 1.80
N GLU A 48 15.05 17.03 2.38
CA GLU A 48 13.64 16.97 2.80
C GLU A 48 12.69 16.48 1.68
N LYS A 49 12.94 16.90 0.43
CA LYS A 49 12.14 16.49 -0.73
C LYS A 49 12.23 14.98 -1.00
N ILE A 50 13.43 14.40 -0.92
CA ILE A 50 13.63 12.95 -1.13
C ILE A 50 13.07 12.17 0.04
N ASN A 51 13.25 12.69 1.26
CA ASN A 51 12.72 12.07 2.47
C ASN A 51 11.17 11.99 2.46
N LYS A 52 10.46 12.99 1.90
CA LYS A 52 8.98 12.93 1.76
C LYS A 52 8.52 11.72 0.98
N LEU A 53 9.22 11.41 -0.12
CA LEU A 53 8.94 10.21 -0.91
C LEU A 53 9.24 8.93 -0.14
N GLU A 54 10.34 8.92 0.61
CA GLU A 54 10.70 7.80 1.45
C GLU A 54 9.68 7.57 2.57
N TYR A 55 9.17 8.62 3.22
CA TYR A 55 8.10 8.48 4.23
C TYR A 55 6.85 7.85 3.66
N LEU A 56 6.41 8.26 2.46
CA LEU A 56 5.25 7.67 1.80
C LEU A 56 5.48 6.19 1.45
N ASN A 57 6.67 5.84 0.97
CA ASN A 57 7.03 4.46 0.69
C ASN A 57 7.06 3.59 1.94
N ILE A 58 7.63 4.09 3.02
CA ILE A 58 7.68 3.40 4.30
C ILE A 58 6.28 3.22 4.86
N PHE A 59 5.44 4.25 4.80
CA PHE A 59 4.04 4.18 5.22
C PHE A 59 3.27 3.11 4.44
N ASN A 60 3.40 3.09 3.11
CA ASN A 60 2.74 2.08 2.30
C ASN A 60 3.29 0.66 2.58
N SER A 61 4.60 0.52 2.77
CA SER A 61 5.20 -0.77 3.17
C SER A 61 4.70 -1.27 4.51
N LYS A 62 4.51 -0.38 5.47
CA LYS A 62 3.91 -0.71 6.77
C LYS A 62 2.51 -1.27 6.61
N LEU A 63 1.65 -0.60 5.84
CA LEU A 63 0.30 -1.08 5.56
C LEU A 63 0.33 -2.45 4.87
N ASP A 64 1.23 -2.65 3.91
CA ASP A 64 1.39 -3.91 3.21
C ASP A 64 1.78 -5.05 4.16
N ASP A 65 2.74 -4.81 5.06
CA ASP A 65 3.20 -5.81 6.02
C ASP A 65 2.10 -6.13 7.07
N GLU A 66 1.36 -5.12 7.54
CA GLU A 66 0.22 -5.31 8.46
C GLU A 66 -0.87 -6.18 7.80
N ILE A 67 -1.19 -5.93 6.53
CA ILE A 67 -2.18 -6.71 5.79
C ILE A 67 -1.71 -8.15 5.59
N LEU A 68 -0.45 -8.36 5.21
CA LEU A 68 0.11 -9.70 5.06
C LEU A 68 0.09 -10.50 6.37
N ILE A 69 0.32 -9.83 7.52
CA ILE A 69 0.21 -10.46 8.84
C ILE A 69 -1.24 -10.84 9.14
N LEU A 70 -2.20 -9.95 8.89
CA LEU A 70 -3.63 -10.23 9.10
C LEU A 70 -4.06 -11.40 8.23
N ILE A 71 -3.75 -11.37 6.95
CA ILE A 71 -4.10 -12.43 6.01
C ILE A 71 -3.49 -13.77 6.43
N ASN A 72 -2.22 -13.81 6.85
CA ASN A 72 -1.61 -15.05 7.34
C ASN A 72 -2.26 -15.60 8.62
N LYS A 73 -2.89 -14.73 9.44
CA LYS A 73 -3.60 -15.16 10.66
C LYS A 73 -5.02 -15.62 10.36
N GLU A 74 -5.72 -14.90 9.48
CA GLU A 74 -7.16 -15.07 9.22
C GLU A 74 -7.42 -16.06 8.08
N ILE A 75 -6.51 -16.19 7.10
CA ILE A 75 -6.58 -17.16 5.99
C ILE A 75 -6.31 -18.61 6.45
N ARG A 76 -6.31 -18.89 7.74
CA ARG A 76 -6.48 -20.26 8.25
C ARG A 76 -7.89 -20.82 7.98
N ASP A 77 -8.80 -20.02 7.44
CA ASP A 77 -10.05 -20.53 6.89
C ASP A 77 -9.71 -21.36 5.64
N GLU A 78 -9.64 -22.68 5.84
CA GLU A 78 -9.32 -23.65 4.80
C GLU A 78 -10.37 -23.64 3.68
N ASP A 79 -11.59 -23.15 3.98
CA ASP A 79 -12.72 -23.13 3.06
C ASP A 79 -12.71 -21.92 2.10
N ALA A 80 -11.99 -20.84 2.42
CA ALA A 80 -11.94 -19.66 1.54
C ALA A 80 -11.14 -19.93 0.26
N THR A 81 -11.76 -19.60 -0.87
CA THR A 81 -11.13 -19.76 -2.20
C THR A 81 -9.98 -18.76 -2.38
N TYR A 82 -9.07 -19.07 -3.32
CA TYR A 82 -7.98 -18.15 -3.70
C TYR A 82 -8.52 -16.77 -4.12
N PHE A 83 -9.64 -16.71 -4.83
CA PHE A 83 -10.31 -15.47 -5.22
C PHE A 83 -10.76 -14.66 -4.00
N GLU A 84 -11.44 -15.28 -3.06
CA GLU A 84 -11.94 -14.63 -1.83
C GLU A 84 -10.79 -14.07 -1.00
N LYS A 85 -9.69 -14.82 -0.86
CA LYS A 85 -8.49 -14.36 -0.16
C LYS A 85 -7.87 -13.12 -0.79
N ILE A 86 -7.78 -13.07 -2.12
CA ILE A 86 -7.26 -11.87 -2.83
C ILE A 86 -8.22 -10.69 -2.70
N LEU A 87 -9.53 -10.92 -2.82
CA LEU A 87 -10.55 -9.87 -2.68
C LEU A 87 -10.53 -9.27 -1.28
N GLU A 88 -10.47 -10.11 -0.24
CA GLU A 88 -10.41 -9.69 1.16
C GLU A 88 -9.15 -8.86 1.45
N ALA A 89 -7.99 -9.29 0.94
CA ALA A 89 -6.75 -8.53 1.09
C ALA A 89 -6.85 -7.12 0.49
N PHE A 90 -7.46 -6.99 -0.68
CA PHE A 90 -7.69 -5.70 -1.30
C PHE A 90 -8.72 -4.87 -0.53
N PHE A 91 -9.76 -5.50 0.01
CA PHE A 91 -10.74 -4.83 0.87
C PHE A 91 -10.05 -4.18 2.08
N ILE A 92 -9.31 -4.96 2.86
CA ILE A 92 -8.57 -4.48 4.03
C ILE A 92 -7.62 -3.33 3.63
N LYS A 93 -6.94 -3.46 2.47
CA LYS A 93 -6.02 -2.42 1.99
C LYS A 93 -6.75 -1.13 1.65
N PHE A 94 -7.88 -1.18 0.94
CA PHE A 94 -8.66 0.00 0.59
C PHE A 94 -9.31 0.65 1.82
N GLU A 95 -9.83 -0.11 2.78
CA GLU A 95 -10.32 0.43 4.06
C GLU A 95 -9.24 1.19 4.83
N ASN A 96 -8.02 0.64 4.87
CA ASN A 96 -6.90 1.33 5.52
C ASN A 96 -6.49 2.59 4.77
N LEU A 97 -6.47 2.58 3.42
CA LEU A 97 -6.14 3.76 2.63
C LEU A 97 -7.21 4.85 2.73
N ASP A 98 -8.48 4.49 2.87
CA ASP A 98 -9.57 5.45 3.03
C ASP A 98 -9.42 6.31 4.29
N LYS A 99 -8.96 5.72 5.39
CA LYS A 99 -8.62 6.45 6.63
C LYS A 99 -7.64 7.61 6.39
N TYR A 100 -6.77 7.46 5.39
CA TYR A 100 -5.73 8.44 5.02
C TYR A 100 -6.01 9.14 3.69
N LYS A 101 -7.21 8.95 3.10
CA LYS A 101 -7.59 9.45 1.77
C LYS A 101 -7.25 10.92 1.60
N ARG A 102 -7.59 11.78 2.57
CA ARG A 102 -7.29 13.21 2.49
C ARG A 102 -5.79 13.50 2.37
N ALA A 103 -4.95 12.83 3.16
CA ALA A 103 -3.51 13.01 3.06
C ALA A 103 -2.97 12.54 1.71
N LEU A 104 -3.47 11.39 1.22
CA LEU A 104 -3.06 10.82 -0.06
C LEU A 104 -3.46 11.72 -1.24
N ILE A 105 -4.64 12.36 -1.20
CA ILE A 105 -5.07 13.34 -2.20
C ILE A 105 -4.12 14.54 -2.20
N ILE A 106 -3.78 15.11 -1.03
CA ILE A 106 -2.85 16.23 -0.92
C ILE A 106 -1.49 15.85 -1.53
N LEU A 107 -0.94 14.70 -1.16
CA LEU A 107 0.34 14.21 -1.67
C LEU A 107 0.31 13.93 -3.19
N SER A 108 -0.80 13.42 -3.71
CA SER A 108 -0.95 13.15 -5.15
C SER A 108 -1.13 14.41 -5.98
N SER A 109 -1.57 15.52 -5.39
CA SER A 109 -1.78 16.80 -6.08
C SER A 109 -0.48 17.59 -6.30
N GLU A 110 0.60 17.28 -5.59
CA GLU A 110 1.92 17.90 -5.79
C GLU A 110 2.49 17.54 -7.17
N LYS A 111 2.42 18.50 -8.11
CA LYS A 111 2.61 18.28 -9.57
C LYS A 111 4.02 17.82 -9.99
N LYS A 112 5.06 18.09 -9.22
CA LYS A 112 6.45 17.98 -9.71
C LYS A 112 7.01 16.56 -9.84
N ASP A 113 6.45 15.57 -9.13
CA ASP A 113 7.03 14.23 -9.07
C ASP A 113 6.00 13.09 -9.31
N LYS A 114 4.85 13.40 -9.95
CA LYS A 114 3.76 12.43 -10.16
C LYS A 114 4.21 11.12 -10.82
N LEU A 115 5.05 11.21 -11.85
CA LEU A 115 5.50 10.02 -12.57
C LEU A 115 6.42 9.16 -11.70
N LEU A 116 7.36 9.78 -10.99
CA LEU A 116 8.30 9.08 -10.12
C LEU A 116 7.56 8.42 -8.95
N ASN A 117 6.66 9.16 -8.30
CA ASN A 117 5.81 8.64 -7.24
C ASN A 117 4.96 7.45 -7.71
N PHE A 118 4.35 7.58 -8.90
CA PHE A 118 3.60 6.50 -9.52
C PHE A 118 4.46 5.26 -9.77
N LEU A 119 5.65 5.42 -10.36
CA LEU A 119 6.54 4.29 -10.66
C LEU A 119 7.01 3.57 -9.39
N ILE A 120 7.35 4.32 -8.34
CA ILE A 120 7.79 3.74 -7.06
C ILE A 120 6.64 3.00 -6.40
N LEU A 121 5.48 3.62 -6.27
CA LEU A 121 4.30 2.99 -5.66
C LEU A 121 3.82 1.79 -6.47
N ASN A 122 3.86 1.87 -7.80
CA ASN A 122 3.53 0.77 -8.69
C ASN A 122 4.43 -0.45 -8.47
N ASN A 123 5.75 -0.25 -8.40
CA ASN A 123 6.71 -1.33 -8.16
C ASN A 123 6.54 -1.93 -6.75
N GLN A 124 6.30 -1.10 -5.75
CA GLN A 124 6.09 -1.55 -4.37
C GLN A 124 4.80 -2.37 -4.27
N ASN A 125 3.72 -1.88 -4.84
CA ASN A 125 2.45 -2.59 -4.86
C ASN A 125 2.52 -3.92 -5.63
N HIS A 126 3.25 -3.96 -6.75
CA HIS A 126 3.50 -5.22 -7.47
C HIS A 126 4.22 -6.26 -6.59
N LYS A 127 5.23 -5.83 -5.82
CA LYS A 127 5.92 -6.71 -4.85
C LYS A 127 4.99 -7.18 -3.74
N PHE A 128 4.13 -6.32 -3.22
CA PHE A 128 3.10 -6.69 -2.26
C PHE A 128 2.18 -7.76 -2.82
N ILE A 129 1.65 -7.57 -4.03
CA ILE A 129 0.75 -8.52 -4.68
C ILE A 129 1.44 -9.88 -4.90
N LEU A 130 2.70 -9.90 -5.31
CA LEU A 130 3.46 -11.16 -5.43
C LEU A 130 3.58 -11.90 -4.09
N LYS A 131 3.84 -11.18 -2.99
CA LYS A 131 3.86 -11.78 -1.65
C LYS A 131 2.48 -12.30 -1.26
N LEU A 132 1.44 -11.48 -1.48
CA LEU A 132 0.04 -11.83 -1.19
C LEU A 132 -0.38 -13.12 -1.91
N MET A 133 -0.12 -13.22 -3.22
CA MET A 133 -0.45 -14.41 -4.01
C MET A 133 0.20 -15.68 -3.44
N LYS A 134 1.48 -15.57 -3.04
CA LYS A 134 2.19 -16.68 -2.38
C LYS A 134 1.58 -17.03 -1.03
N CYS A 135 1.22 -16.05 -0.21
CA CYS A 135 0.52 -16.27 1.06
C CYS A 135 -0.83 -16.96 0.86
N CYS A 136 -1.55 -16.62 -0.24
CA CYS A 136 -2.80 -17.27 -0.61
C CYS A 136 -2.62 -18.66 -1.26
N GLY A 137 -1.40 -19.18 -1.35
CA GLY A 137 -1.11 -20.55 -1.82
C GLY A 137 -0.89 -20.66 -3.32
N ASP A 138 -0.67 -19.57 -4.06
CA ASP A 138 -0.31 -19.66 -5.48
C ASP A 138 1.08 -20.28 -5.66
N LYS A 139 1.13 -21.42 -6.38
CA LYS A 139 2.34 -22.20 -6.61
C LYS A 139 2.85 -22.10 -8.06
N ASP A 140 2.28 -21.22 -8.86
CA ASP A 140 2.67 -21.08 -10.25
C ASP A 140 4.14 -20.68 -10.42
N LEU A 141 4.68 -20.99 -11.61
CA LEU A 141 6.04 -20.58 -11.98
C LEU A 141 6.19 -19.07 -12.00
N TYR A 142 7.39 -18.58 -11.72
CA TYR A 142 7.72 -17.16 -11.60
C TYR A 142 7.16 -16.29 -12.73
N PHE A 143 7.23 -16.75 -13.98
CA PHE A 143 6.71 -16.00 -15.14
C PHE A 143 5.19 -15.83 -15.06
N LYS A 144 4.45 -16.90 -14.80
CA LYS A 144 2.97 -16.88 -14.68
C LYS A 144 2.53 -16.03 -13.49
N LEU A 145 3.23 -16.16 -12.35
CA LEU A 145 3.01 -15.31 -11.17
C LEU A 145 3.16 -13.81 -11.47
N ASN A 146 4.20 -13.42 -12.24
CA ASN A 146 4.39 -12.01 -12.60
C ASN A 146 3.30 -11.48 -13.52
N ILE A 147 2.81 -12.28 -14.46
CA ILE A 147 1.66 -11.86 -15.31
C ILE A 147 0.42 -11.66 -14.44
N LYS A 148 0.09 -12.61 -13.57
CA LYS A 148 -1.03 -12.50 -12.63
C LYS A 148 -0.89 -11.23 -11.76
N ALA A 149 0.29 -11.03 -11.16
CA ALA A 149 0.56 -9.88 -10.31
C ALA A 149 0.43 -8.56 -11.07
N THR A 150 0.85 -8.50 -12.33
CA THR A 150 0.70 -7.31 -13.18
C THR A 150 -0.77 -6.99 -13.45
N LEU A 151 -1.59 -8.00 -13.74
CA LEU A 151 -3.03 -7.81 -13.94
C LEU A 151 -3.71 -7.34 -12.65
N LEU A 152 -3.46 -8.00 -11.52
CA LEU A 152 -4.01 -7.62 -10.22
C LEU A 152 -3.57 -6.21 -9.80
N ASN A 153 -2.30 -5.86 -10.07
CA ASN A 153 -1.77 -4.54 -9.80
C ASN A 153 -2.46 -3.46 -10.66
N SER A 154 -2.74 -3.76 -11.93
CA SER A 154 -3.47 -2.83 -12.80
C SER A 154 -4.89 -2.57 -12.31
N LEU A 155 -5.59 -3.60 -11.83
CA LEU A 155 -6.90 -3.46 -11.20
C LEU A 155 -6.83 -2.63 -9.91
N TYR A 156 -5.85 -2.91 -9.07
CA TYR A 156 -5.63 -2.16 -7.84
C TYR A 156 -5.40 -0.66 -8.13
N ILE A 157 -4.49 -0.33 -9.07
CA ILE A 157 -4.18 1.06 -9.44
C ILE A 157 -5.41 1.76 -10.02
N LYS A 158 -6.19 1.09 -10.87
CA LYS A 158 -7.43 1.63 -11.40
C LYS A 158 -8.37 2.06 -10.27
N ASN A 159 -8.62 1.16 -9.30
CA ASN A 159 -9.53 1.43 -8.19
C ASN A 159 -8.95 2.45 -7.19
N LEU A 160 -7.63 2.46 -6.97
CA LEU A 160 -6.95 3.49 -6.18
C LEU A 160 -7.12 4.88 -6.81
N ASN A 161 -6.97 4.99 -8.12
CA ASN A 161 -7.20 6.25 -8.83
C ASN A 161 -8.66 6.72 -8.71
N GLU A 162 -9.62 5.81 -8.74
CA GLU A 162 -11.02 6.15 -8.50
C GLU A 162 -11.23 6.67 -7.06
N LEU A 163 -10.65 5.99 -6.07
CA LEU A 163 -10.72 6.41 -4.67
C LEU A 163 -10.14 7.81 -4.45
N LEU A 164 -8.99 8.13 -5.06
CA LEU A 164 -8.28 9.39 -4.85
C LEU A 164 -8.84 10.56 -5.67
N ASN A 165 -9.43 10.29 -6.85
CA ASN A 165 -9.93 11.34 -7.74
C ASN A 165 -11.40 11.70 -7.52
N ARG A 166 -12.15 10.95 -6.74
CA ARG A 166 -13.57 11.18 -6.47
C ARG A 166 -13.80 11.25 -4.97
N GLU A 167 -14.01 12.45 -4.44
CA GLU A 167 -14.24 12.65 -3.00
C GLU A 167 -15.45 11.88 -2.47
N GLU A 168 -16.52 11.77 -3.27
CA GLU A 168 -17.80 11.16 -2.88
C GLU A 168 -17.84 9.63 -3.05
N ILE A 169 -16.78 9.01 -3.59
CA ILE A 169 -16.81 7.56 -3.80
C ILE A 169 -16.66 6.82 -2.47
N THR A 170 -17.55 5.87 -2.22
CA THR A 170 -17.52 5.00 -1.04
C THR A 170 -16.65 3.77 -1.27
N ILE A 171 -16.13 3.20 -0.20
CA ILE A 171 -15.38 1.93 -0.25
C ILE A 171 -16.24 0.82 -0.83
N ASP A 172 -17.52 0.72 -0.47
CA ASP A 172 -18.44 -0.29 -1.03
C ASP A 172 -18.51 -0.22 -2.55
N LYS A 173 -18.51 0.99 -3.10
CA LYS A 173 -18.51 1.18 -4.57
C LYS A 173 -17.20 0.72 -5.21
N ILE A 174 -16.06 1.06 -4.59
CA ILE A 174 -14.74 0.60 -5.03
C ILE A 174 -14.69 -0.93 -5.00
N MET A 175 -15.16 -1.55 -3.91
CA MET A 175 -15.14 -3.01 -3.75
C MET A 175 -16.07 -3.71 -4.72
N SER A 176 -17.26 -3.15 -4.98
CA SER A 176 -18.17 -3.68 -6.00
C SER A 176 -17.55 -3.64 -7.43
N ASN A 177 -16.80 -2.57 -7.74
CA ASN A 177 -16.10 -2.47 -9.02
C ASN A 177 -14.95 -3.47 -9.11
N LEU A 178 -14.16 -3.57 -8.04
CA LEU A 178 -13.02 -4.49 -7.93
C LEU A 178 -13.46 -5.94 -8.03
N ASP A 179 -14.52 -6.36 -7.31
CA ASP A 179 -15.09 -7.72 -7.38
C ASP A 179 -15.46 -8.10 -8.81
N LYS A 180 -16.16 -7.20 -9.52
CA LYS A 180 -16.54 -7.42 -10.93
C LYS A 180 -15.33 -7.56 -11.85
N ASP A 181 -14.32 -6.73 -11.66
CA ASP A 181 -13.13 -6.76 -12.49
C ASP A 181 -12.25 -7.97 -12.18
N LEU A 182 -12.12 -8.34 -10.90
CA LEU A 182 -11.41 -9.54 -10.47
C LEU A 182 -12.07 -10.80 -11.05
N LYS A 183 -13.39 -10.92 -11.02
CA LYS A 183 -14.11 -12.06 -11.61
C LYS A 183 -13.72 -12.26 -13.08
N LYS A 184 -13.68 -11.19 -13.87
CA LYS A 184 -13.26 -11.25 -15.29
C LYS A 184 -11.81 -11.71 -15.44
N VAL A 185 -10.90 -11.23 -14.59
CA VAL A 185 -9.49 -11.64 -14.63
C VAL A 185 -9.32 -13.09 -14.23
N PHE A 186 -10.06 -13.55 -13.21
CA PHE A 186 -10.02 -14.95 -12.76
C PHE A 186 -10.67 -15.93 -13.73
N GLU A 187 -11.48 -15.45 -14.66
CA GLU A 187 -12.02 -16.26 -15.77
C GLU A 187 -11.02 -16.54 -16.89
N LEU A 188 -9.83 -15.91 -16.89
CA LEU A 188 -8.78 -16.15 -17.89
C LEU A 188 -8.25 -17.59 -17.78
N PRO A 189 -8.50 -18.48 -18.80
CA PRO A 189 -8.35 -19.93 -18.61
C PRO A 189 -6.92 -20.38 -18.34
N PHE A 190 -5.93 -19.68 -18.95
CA PHE A 190 -4.51 -20.08 -18.85
C PHE A 190 -3.80 -19.47 -17.64
N LEU A 191 -4.44 -18.53 -16.96
CA LEU A 191 -3.83 -17.86 -15.79
C LEU A 191 -4.38 -18.38 -14.46
N PHE A 192 -5.70 -18.43 -14.31
CA PHE A 192 -6.35 -18.70 -13.02
C PHE A 192 -7.18 -19.99 -13.01
N LYS A 193 -7.50 -20.56 -14.17
CA LYS A 193 -8.13 -21.89 -14.25
C LYS A 193 -7.03 -22.93 -14.49
N ASN A 194 -6.90 -23.89 -13.60
CA ASN A 194 -6.14 -25.12 -13.82
C ASN A 194 -7.02 -26.13 -14.54
#